data_f39cd958cff67df986f764a7589587ba
#
_entry.id   f39cd958cff67df986f764a7589587ba
#
_cell.length_a   1.000
_cell.length_b   1.000
_cell.length_c   1.000
_cell.angle_alpha   90.00
_cell.angle_beta   90.00
_cell.angle_gamma   90.00
#
_symmetry.space_group_name_H-M   'P 1'
#
loop_
_entity.id
_entity.type
_entity.pdbx_description
1 polymer ?
#
loop_
_entity_poly.entity_id
_entity_poly.type
_entity_poly.pdbx_seq_one_letter_code
_entity_poly.pdbx_strand_id
1 'polypeptide(L)'
;MIKFAYTILYVSDVKKTAEFYSKSFGFEVRFIAPGDEYAELSTGTTTLSFAAHSLAGSNLQNGFQESTLQSKPFGMELGFTTVDVPALVEKALANGATLLEEPREKPWGQLVAYVRDLDGFLIEICTPMD
;
A
#
# COMPACT_ATOMS: atom_id res chain seq x y z
N MET A 1 13.01 -24.87 1.10
CA MET A 1 13.55 -23.51 1.31
C MET A 1 12.42 -22.55 1.66
N ILE A 2 12.64 -21.69 2.64
CA ILE A 2 11.67 -20.67 3.00
C ILE A 2 11.85 -19.46 2.08
N LYS A 3 10.74 -18.88 1.63
CA LYS A 3 10.74 -17.75 0.73
C LYS A 3 9.74 -16.71 1.22
N PHE A 4 10.15 -15.43 1.26
CA PHE A 4 9.23 -14.33 1.51
C PHE A 4 8.42 -14.09 0.23
N ALA A 5 7.14 -14.44 0.23
CA ALA A 5 6.35 -14.45 -1.00
C ALA A 5 5.34 -13.31 -1.09
N TYR A 6 4.71 -12.94 0.01
CA TYR A 6 3.58 -12.00 -0.01
C TYR A 6 3.66 -10.99 1.11
N THR A 7 3.23 -9.77 0.82
CA THR A 7 2.72 -8.83 1.83
C THR A 7 1.24 -8.71 1.56
N ILE A 8 0.40 -9.00 2.54
CA ILE A 8 -1.05 -9.01 2.38
C ILE A 8 -1.66 -7.97 3.31
N LEU A 9 -2.34 -6.99 2.74
CA LEU A 9 -3.06 -5.97 3.51
C LEU A 9 -4.53 -6.36 3.58
N TYR A 10 -5.12 -6.25 4.77
CA TYR A 10 -6.54 -6.48 4.96
C TYR A 10 -7.28 -5.17 4.75
N VAL A 11 -8.18 -5.13 3.78
CA VAL A 11 -8.77 -3.90 3.27
C VAL A 11 -10.30 -3.99 3.24
N SER A 12 -10.94 -2.83 3.22
CA SER A 12 -12.40 -2.76 3.18
C SER A 12 -12.98 -3.07 1.81
N ASP A 13 -12.26 -2.71 0.74
CA ASP A 13 -12.72 -2.92 -0.64
C ASP A 13 -11.52 -3.30 -1.51
N VAL A 14 -11.39 -4.59 -1.79
CA VAL A 14 -10.24 -5.15 -2.52
C VAL A 14 -10.11 -4.54 -3.92
N LYS A 15 -11.22 -4.44 -4.64
CA LYS A 15 -11.19 -3.95 -6.02
C LYS A 15 -10.79 -2.49 -6.10
N LYS A 16 -11.35 -1.66 -5.22
CA LYS A 16 -10.97 -0.23 -5.15
C LYS A 16 -9.53 -0.06 -4.73
N THR A 17 -9.06 -0.87 -3.80
CA THR A 17 -7.67 -0.80 -3.34
C THR A 17 -6.71 -1.19 -4.46
N ALA A 18 -6.99 -2.28 -5.18
CA ALA A 18 -6.18 -2.69 -6.32
C ALA A 18 -6.12 -1.59 -7.38
N GLU A 19 -7.26 -0.96 -7.67
CA GLU A 19 -7.33 0.15 -8.62
C GLU A 19 -6.53 1.36 -8.15
N PHE A 20 -6.62 1.69 -6.87
CA PHE A 20 -5.84 2.78 -6.28
C PHE A 20 -4.34 2.57 -6.49
N TYR A 21 -3.82 1.39 -6.14
CA TYR A 21 -2.38 1.10 -6.28
C TYR A 21 -1.95 1.04 -7.74
N SER A 22 -2.79 0.49 -8.61
CA SER A 22 -2.49 0.42 -10.03
C SER A 22 -2.44 1.82 -10.67
N LYS A 23 -3.42 2.65 -10.40
CA LYS A 23 -3.49 4.01 -10.97
C LYS A 23 -2.45 4.94 -10.38
N SER A 24 -2.18 4.83 -9.08
CA SER A 24 -1.24 5.72 -8.39
C SER A 24 0.21 5.37 -8.69
N PHE A 25 0.55 4.08 -8.63
CA PHE A 25 1.93 3.63 -8.67
C PHE A 25 2.30 2.82 -9.91
N GLY A 26 1.32 2.55 -10.78
CA GLY A 26 1.58 1.84 -12.03
C GLY A 26 1.76 0.34 -11.87
N PHE A 27 1.45 -0.24 -10.72
CA PHE A 27 1.55 -1.68 -10.53
C PHE A 27 0.49 -2.41 -11.33
N GLU A 28 0.87 -3.51 -11.96
CA GLU A 28 -0.04 -4.33 -12.73
C GLU A 28 -0.87 -5.21 -11.80
N VAL A 29 -2.19 -5.23 -12.01
CA VAL A 29 -3.07 -6.15 -11.31
C VAL A 29 -2.90 -7.52 -11.94
N ARG A 30 -2.36 -8.49 -11.17
CA ARG A 30 -2.12 -9.84 -11.67
C ARG A 30 -3.43 -10.61 -11.80
N PHE A 31 -4.26 -10.54 -10.77
CA PHE A 31 -5.63 -11.06 -10.83
C PHE A 31 -6.45 -10.56 -9.65
N ILE A 32 -7.76 -10.67 -9.80
CA ILE A 32 -8.72 -10.45 -8.71
C ILE A 32 -9.53 -11.74 -8.64
N ALA A 33 -9.57 -12.36 -7.45
CA ALA A 33 -10.27 -13.63 -7.27
C ALA A 33 -11.78 -13.46 -7.44
N PRO A 34 -12.49 -14.52 -7.82
CA PRO A 34 -13.96 -14.48 -7.87
C PRO A 34 -14.53 -14.03 -6.53
N GLY A 35 -15.57 -13.18 -6.56
CA GLY A 35 -16.16 -12.61 -5.35
C GLY A 35 -15.45 -11.37 -4.83
N ASP A 36 -14.37 -10.93 -5.48
CA ASP A 36 -13.64 -9.70 -5.15
C ASP A 36 -13.11 -9.69 -3.71
N GLU A 37 -12.76 -10.85 -3.15
CA GLU A 37 -12.26 -10.95 -1.77
C GLU A 37 -10.75 -10.96 -1.66
N TYR A 38 -10.03 -11.09 -2.79
CA TYR A 38 -8.58 -11.16 -2.82
C TYR A 38 -8.05 -10.69 -4.16
N ALA A 39 -6.93 -9.97 -4.14
CA ALA A 39 -6.25 -9.53 -5.35
C ALA A 39 -4.74 -9.55 -5.15
N GLU A 40 -4.00 -9.71 -6.24
CA GLU A 40 -2.54 -9.65 -6.24
C GLU A 40 -2.05 -8.64 -7.27
N LEU A 41 -1.05 -7.86 -6.86
CA LEU A 41 -0.34 -6.93 -7.74
C LEU A 41 1.07 -7.44 -7.98
N SER A 42 1.54 -7.23 -9.21
CA SER A 42 2.92 -7.46 -9.56
C SER A 42 3.73 -6.21 -9.26
N THR A 43 4.67 -6.30 -8.32
CA THR A 43 5.48 -5.15 -7.88
C THR A 43 6.98 -5.40 -8.03
N GLY A 44 7.35 -6.46 -8.73
CA GLY A 44 8.75 -6.86 -8.91
C GLY A 44 8.98 -8.24 -8.34
N THR A 45 9.92 -8.37 -7.40
CA THR A 45 10.32 -9.68 -6.87
C THR A 45 9.40 -10.23 -5.79
N THR A 46 8.58 -9.39 -5.16
CA THR A 46 7.59 -9.82 -4.19
C THR A 46 6.18 -9.47 -4.67
N THR A 47 5.18 -10.04 -4.01
CA THR A 47 3.78 -9.82 -4.37
C THR A 47 3.12 -8.97 -3.28
N LEU A 48 2.46 -7.90 -3.69
CA LEU A 48 1.59 -7.11 -2.81
C LEU A 48 0.16 -7.55 -3.06
N SER A 49 -0.51 -7.98 -2.00
CA SER A 49 -1.86 -8.54 -2.09
C SER A 49 -2.82 -7.82 -1.16
N PHE A 50 -4.09 -7.95 -1.47
CA PHE A 50 -5.17 -7.39 -0.66
C PHE A 50 -6.20 -8.47 -0.38
N ALA A 51 -6.59 -8.62 0.88
CA ALA A 51 -7.65 -9.53 1.29
C ALA A 51 -8.78 -8.69 1.90
N ALA A 52 -10.02 -9.01 1.56
CA ALA A 52 -11.16 -8.36 2.19
C ALA A 52 -11.19 -8.68 3.68
N HIS A 53 -11.69 -7.76 4.50
CA HIS A 53 -11.84 -7.98 5.94
C HIS A 53 -12.59 -9.27 6.23
N SER A 54 -13.60 -9.60 5.43
CA SER A 54 -14.39 -10.84 5.62
C SER A 54 -13.53 -12.08 5.41
N LEU A 55 -12.69 -12.09 4.38
CA LEU A 55 -11.80 -13.22 4.10
C LEU A 55 -10.76 -13.36 5.21
N ALA A 56 -10.12 -12.24 5.59
CA ALA A 56 -9.13 -12.25 6.67
C ALA A 56 -9.73 -12.73 7.98
N GLY A 57 -10.95 -12.26 8.30
CA GLY A 57 -11.67 -12.68 9.50
C GLY A 57 -12.01 -14.15 9.52
N SER A 58 -12.23 -14.77 8.36
CA SER A 58 -12.49 -16.21 8.30
C SER A 58 -11.27 -17.05 8.63
N ASN A 59 -10.07 -16.47 8.48
CA ASN A 59 -8.81 -17.16 8.73
C ASN A 59 -8.28 -16.96 10.15
N LEU A 60 -8.76 -15.95 10.86
CA LEU A 60 -8.23 -15.58 12.18
C LEU A 60 -9.33 -15.70 13.22
N GLN A 61 -9.26 -16.77 14.02
CA GLN A 61 -10.30 -17.11 15.00
C GLN A 61 -10.66 -15.95 15.93
N ASN A 62 -9.66 -15.18 16.36
CA ASN A 62 -9.89 -14.07 17.30
C ASN A 62 -9.87 -12.69 16.61
N GLY A 63 -9.98 -12.70 15.26
CA GLY A 63 -10.02 -11.45 14.51
C GLY A 63 -8.67 -10.76 14.38
N PHE A 64 -8.71 -9.50 13.99
CA PHE A 64 -7.53 -8.66 13.79
C PHE A 64 -7.93 -7.19 13.98
N GLN A 65 -6.94 -6.32 14.11
CA GLN A 65 -7.19 -4.88 14.17
C GLN A 65 -7.25 -4.33 12.74
N GLU A 66 -8.38 -3.71 12.39
CA GLU A 66 -8.52 -3.10 11.06
C GLU A 66 -7.76 -1.78 11.00
N SER A 67 -7.07 -1.55 9.88
CA SER A 67 -6.48 -0.26 9.58
C SER A 67 -7.59 0.69 9.15
N THR A 68 -7.62 1.90 9.72
CA THR A 68 -8.58 2.95 9.36
C THR A 68 -7.89 4.30 9.34
N LEU A 69 -8.48 5.25 8.63
CA LEU A 69 -7.96 6.62 8.60
C LEU A 69 -8.23 7.38 9.90
N GLN A 70 -9.13 6.87 10.76
CA GLN A 70 -9.45 7.48 12.05
C GLN A 70 -8.43 7.14 13.13
N SER A 71 -7.59 6.15 12.91
CA SER A 71 -6.52 5.74 13.83
C SER A 71 -5.17 6.16 13.27
N LYS A 72 -4.15 6.21 14.13
CA LYS A 72 -2.78 6.36 13.66
C LYS A 72 -2.40 5.17 12.78
N PRO A 73 -1.48 5.35 11.82
CA PRO A 73 -1.02 4.20 11.04
C PRO A 73 -0.34 3.17 11.91
N PHE A 74 -0.40 1.91 11.48
CA PHE A 74 0.34 0.85 12.16
C PHE A 74 1.84 1.12 12.06
N GLY A 75 2.62 0.55 12.98
CA GLY A 75 4.08 0.70 13.00
C GLY A 75 4.79 -0.11 11.93
N MET A 76 4.32 -0.03 10.70
CA MET A 76 4.91 -0.65 9.52
C MET A 76 4.56 0.18 8.30
N GLU A 77 5.36 0.09 7.25
CA GLU A 77 5.12 0.85 6.04
C GLU A 77 5.48 0.08 4.79
N LEU A 78 4.84 0.46 3.67
CA LEU A 78 5.26 0.02 2.35
C LEU A 78 6.15 1.12 1.77
N GLY A 79 7.33 0.76 1.31
CA GLY A 79 8.28 1.73 0.75
C GLY A 79 8.35 1.62 -0.76
N PHE A 80 8.07 2.72 -1.46
CA PHE A 80 8.16 2.79 -2.92
C PHE A 80 9.17 3.86 -3.32
N THR A 81 10.05 3.53 -4.26
CA THR A 81 11.05 4.48 -4.74
C THR A 81 10.65 5.07 -6.08
N THR A 82 11.00 6.33 -6.28
CA THR A 82 10.80 7.03 -7.53
C THR A 82 11.82 8.17 -7.63
N VAL A 83 12.17 8.55 -8.85
CA VAL A 83 13.05 9.71 -9.06
C VAL A 83 12.32 11.04 -8.89
N ASP A 84 10.99 11.02 -8.95
CA ASP A 84 10.18 12.24 -8.80
C ASP A 84 9.13 12.04 -7.70
N VAL A 85 9.55 12.27 -6.47
CA VAL A 85 8.69 12.10 -5.29
C VAL A 85 7.48 13.02 -5.31
N PRO A 86 7.61 14.34 -5.58
CA PRO A 86 6.42 15.21 -5.59
C PRO A 86 5.37 14.78 -6.62
N ALA A 87 5.78 14.37 -7.80
CA ALA A 87 4.84 13.93 -8.84
C ALA A 87 4.07 12.68 -8.42
N LEU A 88 4.76 11.72 -7.80
CA LEU A 88 4.12 10.49 -7.34
C LEU A 88 3.16 10.75 -6.18
N VAL A 89 3.53 11.63 -5.26
CA VAL A 89 2.64 12.05 -4.17
C VAL A 89 1.37 12.67 -4.73
N GLU A 90 1.49 13.61 -5.69
CA GLU A 90 0.31 14.23 -6.31
C GLU A 90 -0.60 13.21 -6.97
N LYS A 91 -0.02 12.25 -7.67
CA LYS A 91 -0.78 11.20 -8.34
C LYS A 91 -1.52 10.32 -7.33
N ALA A 92 -0.88 9.96 -6.24
CA ALA A 92 -1.51 9.18 -5.19
C ALA A 92 -2.68 9.96 -4.56
N LEU A 93 -2.47 11.25 -4.26
CA LEU A 93 -3.52 12.08 -3.68
C LEU A 93 -4.70 12.24 -4.64
N ALA A 94 -4.44 12.35 -5.95
CA ALA A 94 -5.49 12.45 -6.97
C ALA A 94 -6.34 11.16 -7.03
N ASN A 95 -5.78 10.03 -6.60
CA ASN A 95 -6.49 8.74 -6.60
C ASN A 95 -7.04 8.35 -5.22
N GLY A 96 -6.98 9.25 -4.24
CA GLY A 96 -7.64 9.05 -2.96
C GLY A 96 -6.74 8.86 -1.75
N ALA A 97 -5.42 8.91 -1.91
CA ALA A 97 -4.50 8.85 -0.77
C ALA A 97 -4.65 10.08 0.11
N THR A 98 -4.28 9.94 1.37
CA THR A 98 -4.23 11.04 2.35
C THR A 98 -2.78 11.40 2.59
N LEU A 99 -2.43 12.69 2.45
CA LEU A 99 -1.08 13.15 2.74
C LEU A 99 -0.84 13.13 4.25
N LEU A 100 0.29 12.54 4.66
CA LEU A 100 0.69 12.51 6.06
C LEU A 100 1.90 13.41 6.31
N GLU A 101 2.95 13.27 5.50
CA GLU A 101 4.15 14.13 5.56
C GLU A 101 4.54 14.55 4.16
N GLU A 102 4.69 15.86 3.95
CA GLU A 102 5.13 16.41 2.68
C GLU A 102 6.56 15.95 2.33
N PRO A 103 6.92 15.95 1.04
CA PRO A 103 8.30 15.63 0.65
C PRO A 103 9.30 16.49 1.41
N ARG A 104 10.29 15.85 2.01
CA ARG A 104 11.33 16.50 2.80
C ARG A 104 12.66 15.78 2.60
N GLU A 105 13.71 16.56 2.41
CA GLU A 105 15.05 16.01 2.33
C GLU A 105 15.52 15.55 3.71
N LYS A 106 16.01 14.32 3.77
CA LYS A 106 16.55 13.75 5.01
C LYS A 106 18.04 14.03 5.13
N PRO A 107 18.60 13.96 6.36
CA PRO A 107 20.04 14.23 6.55
C PRO A 107 20.95 13.40 5.68
N TRP A 108 20.53 12.21 5.25
CA TRP A 108 21.32 11.33 4.39
C TRP A 108 21.09 11.59 2.88
N GLY A 109 20.34 12.66 2.52
CA GLY A 109 20.18 13.13 1.14
C GLY A 109 18.96 12.62 0.40
N GLN A 110 18.25 11.67 0.96
CA GLN A 110 17.06 11.08 0.35
C GLN A 110 15.86 12.03 0.51
N LEU A 111 15.06 12.22 -0.53
CA LEU A 111 13.78 12.92 -0.43
C LEU A 111 12.72 11.91 -0.05
N VAL A 112 11.96 12.17 1.00
CA VAL A 112 10.99 11.23 1.58
C VAL A 112 9.67 11.93 1.83
N ALA A 113 8.57 11.27 1.46
CA ALA A 113 7.21 11.70 1.78
C ALA A 113 6.41 10.51 2.31
N TYR A 114 5.32 10.80 3.00
CA TYR A 114 4.42 9.75 3.52
C TYR A 114 2.99 10.07 3.13
N VAL A 115 2.31 9.07 2.62
CA VAL A 115 0.87 9.10 2.38
C VAL A 115 0.23 7.90 3.05
N ARG A 116 -1.09 7.93 3.17
CA ARG A 116 -1.87 6.78 3.63
C ARG A 116 -2.79 6.36 2.51
N ASP A 117 -2.95 5.05 2.34
CA ASP A 117 -3.86 4.54 1.32
C ASP A 117 -5.33 4.65 1.76
N LEU A 118 -6.24 4.04 1.01
CA LEU A 118 -7.69 4.18 1.24
C LEU A 118 -8.12 3.68 2.62
N ASP A 119 -7.44 2.68 3.17
CA ASP A 119 -7.72 2.12 4.49
C ASP A 119 -6.77 2.64 5.56
N GLY A 120 -5.87 3.54 5.22
CA GLY A 120 -4.97 4.14 6.19
C GLY A 120 -3.62 3.43 6.35
N PHE A 121 -3.27 2.49 5.50
CA PHE A 121 -1.93 1.89 5.53
C PHE A 121 -0.88 2.92 5.14
N LEU A 122 0.24 2.89 5.84
CA LEU A 122 1.32 3.85 5.67
C LEU A 122 2.17 3.51 4.44
N ILE A 123 2.38 4.50 3.58
CA ILE A 123 3.21 4.37 2.38
C ILE A 123 4.29 5.44 2.43
N GLU A 124 5.56 5.01 2.37
CA GLU A 124 6.68 5.91 2.15
C GLU A 124 6.95 6.01 0.66
N ILE A 125 7.10 7.23 0.18
CA ILE A 125 7.49 7.52 -1.20
C ILE A 125 8.82 8.26 -1.13
N CYS A 126 9.88 7.68 -1.71
CA CYS A 126 11.22 8.21 -1.53
C CYS A 126 12.08 8.03 -2.77
N THR A 127 13.15 8.81 -2.84
CA THR A 127 14.14 8.63 -3.90
C THR A 127 14.97 7.37 -3.62
N PRO A 128 15.45 6.69 -4.69
CA PRO A 128 16.32 5.53 -4.47
C PRO A 128 17.61 5.92 -3.76
N MET A 129 18.12 5.02 -2.95
CA MET A 129 19.45 5.12 -2.34
C MET A 129 20.40 4.19 -3.09
N ASP A 130 21.36 4.77 -3.75
CA ASP A 130 22.35 3.99 -4.51
C ASP A 130 23.74 4.07 -3.86
#